data_b377b9691cd5fcdee54d0404febee2d1
#
_entry.id   b377b9691cd5fcdee54d0404febee2d1
#
_cell.length_a   1.000
_cell.length_b   1.000
_cell.length_c   1.000
_cell.angle_alpha   90.00
_cell.angle_beta   90.00
_cell.angle_gamma   90.00
#
_symmetry.space_group_name_H-M   'P 1'
#
loop_
_entity.id
_entity.type
_entity.pdbx_description
1 polymer ?
#
loop_
_entity_poly.entity_id
_entity_poly.type
_entity_poly.pdbx_seq_one_letter_code
_entity_poly.pdbx_strand_id
1 'polypeptide(L)'
;MLKYPCLVLDHDDTVVQSEATVNFPFFVYILDQYRPGTTITLDEYVHGCCQYGFADMCRKWYNFTDQELIDEYNGWQEYIKEHIPAPFAGIEKIIRRQKEEGGLICVVSHSCNQNITRDYEAHFGIQPDDIFGWDYPEHQRKPSPYPLEQIMEKYDLKPDQLLVVDDMKPAWEMASKVNVPIAFAAWGREDYPKIVKEMTDLCDYTFHNTAELEKFLFEEE
;
A
#
# COMPACT_ATOMS: atom_id res chain seq x y z
N MET A 1 14.18 17.17 16.17
CA MET A 1 14.66 16.88 14.79
C MET A 1 13.97 15.59 14.37
N LEU A 2 13.41 15.54 13.17
CA LEU A 2 12.76 14.31 12.68
C LEU A 2 13.75 13.14 12.63
N LYS A 3 13.33 11.98 13.10
CA LYS A 3 14.14 10.74 13.03
C LYS A 3 14.41 10.35 11.58
N TYR A 4 13.41 10.51 10.72
CA TYR A 4 13.51 10.35 9.28
C TYR A 4 12.95 11.59 8.58
N PRO A 5 13.78 12.36 7.87
CA PRO A 5 13.33 13.51 7.08
C PRO A 5 12.27 13.18 6.02
N CYS A 6 12.27 11.95 5.50
CA CYS A 6 11.32 11.50 4.49
C CYS A 6 10.67 10.16 4.90
N LEU A 7 9.35 10.13 4.96
CA LEU A 7 8.57 8.89 5.02
C LEU A 7 8.13 8.53 3.61
N VAL A 8 8.42 7.30 3.19
CA VAL A 8 7.98 6.72 1.93
C VAL A 8 6.92 5.68 2.25
N LEU A 9 5.65 6.06 2.09
CA LEU A 9 4.51 5.25 2.48
C LEU A 9 3.98 4.47 1.26
N ASP A 10 3.64 3.19 1.44
CA ASP A 10 2.69 2.56 0.56
C ASP A 10 1.28 3.14 0.80
N HIS A 11 0.34 2.86 -0.09
CA HIS A 11 -1.02 3.37 0.00
C HIS A 11 -2.01 2.29 0.44
N ASP A 12 -2.18 1.26 -0.39
CA ASP A 12 -3.15 0.19 -0.17
C ASP A 12 -2.74 -0.69 1.03
N ASP A 13 -3.63 -0.87 1.99
CA ASP A 13 -3.44 -1.64 3.24
C ASP A 13 -2.26 -1.18 4.13
N THR A 14 -1.71 0.00 3.84
CA THR A 14 -0.74 0.70 4.68
C THR A 14 -1.31 2.03 5.19
N VAL A 15 -1.76 2.91 4.30
CA VAL A 15 -2.41 4.18 4.63
C VAL A 15 -3.93 4.02 4.67
N VAL A 16 -4.51 3.31 3.72
CA VAL A 16 -5.96 3.05 3.60
C VAL A 16 -6.25 1.56 3.55
N GLN A 17 -7.44 1.18 4.02
CA GLN A 17 -7.95 -0.20 4.09
C GLN A 17 -8.63 -0.58 2.77
N SER A 18 -7.91 -0.55 1.65
CA SER A 18 -8.49 -0.72 0.31
C SER A 18 -9.00 -2.13 0.07
N GLU A 19 -8.28 -3.17 0.51
CA GLU A 19 -8.73 -4.55 0.33
C GLU A 19 -10.06 -4.80 1.02
N ALA A 20 -10.17 -4.46 2.30
CA ALA A 20 -11.36 -4.76 3.09
C ALA A 20 -12.57 -3.88 2.74
N THR A 21 -12.35 -2.59 2.39
CA THR A 21 -13.44 -1.61 2.26
C THR A 21 -13.87 -1.32 0.83
N VAL A 22 -13.03 -1.67 -0.17
CA VAL A 22 -13.29 -1.36 -1.58
C VAL A 22 -13.11 -2.59 -2.48
N ASN A 23 -11.91 -3.18 -2.53
CA ASN A 23 -11.60 -4.22 -3.52
C ASN A 23 -12.40 -5.50 -3.29
N PHE A 24 -12.41 -6.00 -2.06
CA PHE A 24 -13.15 -7.21 -1.70
C PHE A 24 -14.68 -7.05 -1.86
N PRO A 25 -15.34 -5.97 -1.37
CA PRO A 25 -16.76 -5.75 -1.64
C PRO A 25 -17.10 -5.69 -3.12
N PHE A 26 -16.29 -5.03 -3.93
CA PHE A 26 -16.48 -5.01 -5.38
C PHE A 26 -16.30 -6.39 -6.00
N PHE A 27 -15.27 -7.12 -5.60
CA PHE A 27 -15.03 -8.48 -6.10
C PHE A 27 -16.19 -9.43 -5.76
N VAL A 28 -16.73 -9.38 -4.54
CA VAL A 28 -17.92 -10.18 -4.13
C VAL A 28 -19.11 -9.86 -5.04
N TYR A 29 -19.36 -8.59 -5.31
CA TYR A 29 -20.40 -8.16 -6.24
C TYR A 29 -20.19 -8.76 -7.65
N ILE A 30 -19.01 -8.63 -8.22
CA ILE A 30 -18.69 -9.17 -9.55
C ILE A 30 -18.74 -10.70 -9.58
N LEU A 31 -18.26 -11.36 -8.53
CA LEU A 31 -18.29 -12.81 -8.42
C LEU A 31 -19.73 -13.34 -8.47
N ASP A 32 -20.65 -12.69 -7.76
CA ASP A 32 -22.08 -13.07 -7.81
C ASP A 32 -22.71 -12.83 -9.19
N GLN A 33 -22.29 -11.79 -9.93
CA GLN A 33 -22.76 -11.56 -11.31
C GLN A 33 -22.30 -12.67 -12.27
N TYR A 34 -21.06 -13.12 -12.18
CA TYR A 34 -20.50 -14.11 -13.12
C TYR A 34 -20.67 -15.55 -12.64
N ARG A 35 -20.75 -15.78 -11.35
CA ARG A 35 -20.83 -17.11 -10.71
C ARG A 35 -21.86 -17.08 -9.56
N PRO A 36 -23.17 -16.93 -9.89
CA PRO A 36 -24.22 -16.76 -8.88
C PRO A 36 -24.18 -17.85 -7.81
N GLY A 37 -24.28 -17.42 -6.54
CA GLY A 37 -24.26 -18.31 -5.37
C GLY A 37 -22.87 -18.78 -4.95
N THR A 38 -21.81 -18.31 -5.59
CA THR A 38 -20.42 -18.52 -5.14
C THR A 38 -20.09 -17.54 -4.03
N THR A 39 -19.46 -18.01 -2.97
CA THR A 39 -19.04 -17.20 -1.83
C THR A 39 -17.53 -17.28 -1.65
N ILE A 40 -16.94 -16.23 -1.11
CA ILE A 40 -15.54 -16.15 -0.72
C ILE A 40 -15.45 -15.28 0.54
N THR A 41 -14.55 -15.58 1.44
CA THR A 41 -14.21 -14.72 2.58
C THR A 41 -13.10 -13.75 2.22
N LEU A 42 -12.97 -12.65 2.99
CA LEU A 42 -11.85 -11.70 2.81
C LEU A 42 -10.50 -12.40 2.95
N ASP A 43 -10.37 -13.30 3.92
CA ASP A 43 -9.13 -14.08 4.13
C ASP A 43 -8.75 -14.94 2.91
N GLU A 44 -9.71 -15.66 2.35
CA GLU A 44 -9.51 -16.44 1.12
C GLU A 44 -9.13 -15.55 -0.07
N TYR A 45 -9.80 -14.40 -0.22
CA TYR A 45 -9.51 -13.44 -1.28
C TYR A 45 -8.08 -12.90 -1.19
N VAL A 46 -7.69 -12.37 -0.02
CA VAL A 46 -6.33 -11.85 0.19
C VAL A 46 -5.28 -12.95 0.02
N HIS A 47 -5.53 -14.14 0.58
CA HIS A 47 -4.63 -15.29 0.40
C HIS A 47 -4.45 -15.64 -1.09
N GLY A 48 -5.53 -15.68 -1.85
CA GLY A 48 -5.50 -15.97 -3.28
C GLY A 48 -4.75 -14.91 -4.07
N CYS A 49 -4.98 -13.62 -3.78
CA CYS A 49 -4.28 -12.50 -4.39
C CYS A 49 -2.77 -12.53 -4.09
N CYS A 50 -2.38 -12.80 -2.85
CA CYS A 50 -0.97 -12.91 -2.46
C CYS A 50 -0.29 -14.12 -3.10
N GLN A 51 -1.01 -15.25 -3.23
CA GLN A 51 -0.42 -16.50 -3.75
C GLN A 51 -0.29 -16.51 -5.28
N TYR A 52 -1.26 -15.97 -5.99
CA TYR A 52 -1.38 -16.11 -7.45
C TYR A 52 -1.39 -14.78 -8.20
N GLY A 53 -1.66 -13.66 -7.52
CA GLY A 53 -2.13 -12.43 -8.13
C GLY A 53 -3.62 -12.51 -8.47
N PHE A 54 -4.31 -11.36 -8.49
CA PHE A 54 -5.76 -11.27 -8.66
C PHE A 54 -6.28 -12.01 -9.90
N ALA A 55 -5.73 -11.72 -11.09
CA ALA A 55 -6.19 -12.30 -12.33
C ALA A 55 -6.05 -13.83 -12.38
N ASP A 56 -4.93 -14.36 -11.87
CA ASP A 56 -4.68 -15.80 -11.85
C ASP A 56 -5.52 -16.51 -10.77
N MET A 57 -5.80 -15.89 -9.65
CA MET A 57 -6.76 -16.38 -8.67
C MET A 57 -8.16 -16.52 -9.31
N CYS A 58 -8.62 -15.47 -9.99
CA CYS A 58 -9.92 -15.48 -10.68
C CYS A 58 -10.00 -16.60 -11.75
N ARG A 59 -8.95 -16.78 -12.53
CA ARG A 59 -8.89 -17.88 -13.53
C ARG A 59 -8.90 -19.26 -12.87
N LYS A 60 -8.08 -19.46 -11.84
CA LYS A 60 -7.89 -20.78 -11.20
C LYS A 60 -9.07 -21.20 -10.35
N TRP A 61 -9.63 -20.29 -9.58
CA TRP A 61 -10.68 -20.62 -8.62
C TRP A 61 -12.09 -20.51 -9.21
N TYR A 62 -12.28 -19.57 -10.13
CA TYR A 62 -13.62 -19.22 -10.64
C TYR A 62 -13.77 -19.35 -12.15
N ASN A 63 -12.73 -19.81 -12.88
CA ASN A 63 -12.73 -19.94 -14.32
C ASN A 63 -13.12 -18.65 -15.07
N PHE A 64 -12.62 -17.50 -14.60
CA PHE A 64 -12.81 -16.23 -15.30
C PHE A 64 -12.13 -16.27 -16.67
N THR A 65 -12.84 -15.81 -17.68
CA THR A 65 -12.31 -15.56 -19.02
C THR A 65 -11.52 -14.24 -19.04
N ASP A 66 -10.69 -14.04 -20.06
CA ASP A 66 -9.96 -12.77 -20.23
C ASP A 66 -10.92 -11.60 -20.42
N GLN A 67 -12.08 -11.80 -21.08
CA GLN A 67 -13.08 -10.74 -21.22
C GLN A 67 -13.72 -10.38 -19.89
N GLU A 68 -14.08 -11.35 -19.05
CA GLU A 68 -14.62 -11.10 -17.71
C GLU A 68 -13.62 -10.34 -16.81
N LEU A 69 -12.31 -10.60 -16.95
CA LEU A 69 -11.28 -9.85 -16.24
C LEU A 69 -11.14 -8.40 -16.73
N ILE A 70 -11.29 -8.18 -18.04
CA ILE A 70 -11.33 -6.82 -18.62
C ILE A 70 -12.56 -6.06 -18.13
N ASP A 71 -13.72 -6.70 -18.13
CA ASP A 71 -14.97 -6.10 -17.70
C ASP A 71 -14.95 -5.81 -16.18
N GLU A 72 -14.37 -6.71 -15.39
CA GLU A 72 -14.14 -6.51 -13.96
C GLU A 72 -13.25 -5.28 -13.71
N TYR A 73 -12.09 -5.20 -14.37
CA TYR A 73 -11.17 -4.08 -14.24
C TYR A 73 -11.85 -2.74 -14.60
N ASN A 74 -12.60 -2.71 -15.70
CA ASN A 74 -13.32 -1.50 -16.13
C ASN A 74 -14.41 -1.12 -15.11
N GLY A 75 -15.15 -2.11 -14.58
CA GLY A 75 -16.14 -1.91 -13.54
C GLY A 75 -15.52 -1.40 -12.24
N TRP A 76 -14.37 -1.96 -11.83
CA TRP A 76 -13.64 -1.51 -10.67
C TRP A 76 -13.16 -0.06 -10.82
N GLN A 77 -12.66 0.34 -11.99
CA GLN A 77 -12.26 1.73 -12.28
C GLN A 77 -13.42 2.73 -12.11
N GLU A 78 -14.65 2.34 -12.46
CA GLU A 78 -15.83 3.18 -12.22
C GLU A 78 -16.24 3.16 -10.74
N TYR A 79 -16.22 1.98 -10.10
CA TYR A 79 -16.61 1.79 -8.71
C TYR A 79 -15.75 2.62 -7.74
N ILE A 80 -14.45 2.61 -7.93
CA ILE A 80 -13.52 3.32 -7.04
C ILE A 80 -13.65 4.85 -7.11
N LYS A 81 -14.29 5.41 -8.14
CA LYS A 81 -14.53 6.87 -8.21
C LYS A 81 -15.43 7.37 -7.08
N GLU A 82 -16.37 6.53 -6.64
CA GLU A 82 -17.36 6.86 -5.63
C GLU A 82 -17.09 6.14 -4.28
N HIS A 83 -16.14 5.20 -4.26
CA HIS A 83 -15.84 4.39 -3.08
C HIS A 83 -14.40 4.66 -2.62
N ILE A 84 -14.26 5.66 -1.73
CA ILE A 84 -12.97 6.03 -1.15
C ILE A 84 -12.66 5.06 -0.01
N PRO A 85 -11.52 4.36 -0.01
CA PRO A 85 -11.16 3.44 1.06
C PRO A 85 -10.95 4.18 2.39
N ALA A 86 -11.38 3.57 3.49
CA ALA A 86 -11.21 4.16 4.81
C ALA A 86 -9.73 4.20 5.23
N PRO A 87 -9.23 5.28 5.85
CA PRO A 87 -7.85 5.33 6.33
C PRO A 87 -7.69 4.45 7.57
N PHE A 88 -6.47 3.96 7.82
CA PHE A 88 -6.17 3.34 9.10
C PHE A 88 -6.20 4.38 10.22
N ALA A 89 -6.73 3.97 11.39
CA ALA A 89 -6.80 4.84 12.55
C ALA A 89 -5.40 5.32 12.97
N GLY A 90 -5.23 6.63 13.16
CA GLY A 90 -3.97 7.24 13.59
C GLY A 90 -2.98 7.59 12.47
N ILE A 91 -3.15 7.08 11.25
CA ILE A 91 -2.24 7.40 10.14
C ILE A 91 -2.23 8.89 9.78
N GLU A 92 -3.41 9.55 9.84
CA GLU A 92 -3.53 10.98 9.63
C GLU A 92 -2.61 11.79 10.56
N LYS A 93 -2.54 11.39 11.84
CA LYS A 93 -1.71 12.07 12.83
C LYS A 93 -0.22 12.01 12.49
N ILE A 94 0.23 10.85 11.98
CA ILE A 94 1.61 10.65 11.53
C ILE A 94 1.91 11.56 10.34
N ILE A 95 1.04 11.54 9.31
CA ILE A 95 1.20 12.34 8.09
C ILE A 95 1.24 13.84 8.43
N ARG A 96 0.29 14.34 9.24
CA ARG A 96 0.23 15.74 9.63
C ARG A 96 1.48 16.15 10.42
N ARG A 97 1.85 15.37 11.44
CA ARG A 97 3.00 15.69 12.28
C ARG A 97 4.30 15.70 11.47
N GLN A 98 4.51 14.73 10.57
CA GLN A 98 5.66 14.71 9.70
C GLN A 98 5.76 15.99 8.86
N LYS A 99 4.64 16.44 8.28
CA LYS A 99 4.58 17.66 7.46
C LYS A 99 4.77 18.93 8.31
N GLU A 100 4.13 19.02 9.47
CA GLU A 100 4.23 20.16 10.39
C GLU A 100 5.65 20.36 10.93
N GLU A 101 6.39 19.26 11.15
CA GLU A 101 7.79 19.29 11.57
C GLU A 101 8.78 19.50 10.40
N GLY A 102 8.27 19.75 9.18
CA GLY A 102 9.06 20.06 7.99
C GLY A 102 9.61 18.85 7.25
N GLY A 103 9.08 17.64 7.51
CA GLY A 103 9.43 16.42 6.80
C GLY A 103 8.65 16.22 5.51
N LEU A 104 9.09 15.25 4.74
CA LEU A 104 8.49 14.85 3.47
C LEU A 104 7.61 13.61 3.66
N ILE A 105 6.53 13.56 2.87
CA ILE A 105 5.69 12.39 2.65
C ILE A 105 5.73 12.07 1.16
N CYS A 106 6.38 10.98 0.78
CA CYS A 106 6.33 10.42 -0.56
C CYS A 106 5.51 9.13 -0.55
N VAL A 107 4.83 8.84 -1.66
CA VAL A 107 4.05 7.60 -1.79
C VAL A 107 4.62 6.75 -2.92
N VAL A 108 4.88 5.46 -2.64
CA VAL A 108 5.30 4.46 -3.61
C VAL A 108 4.35 3.27 -3.53
N SER A 109 3.43 3.15 -4.49
CA SER A 109 2.34 2.17 -4.43
C SER A 109 2.06 1.53 -5.79
N HIS A 110 1.37 0.40 -5.78
CA HIS A 110 0.74 -0.17 -6.98
C HIS A 110 -0.65 0.43 -7.27
N SER A 111 -1.12 1.37 -6.47
CA SER A 111 -2.33 2.16 -6.76
C SER A 111 -2.05 3.24 -7.81
N CYS A 112 -3.11 3.69 -8.53
CA CYS A 112 -2.99 4.79 -9.50
C CYS A 112 -2.78 6.14 -8.79
N ASN A 113 -1.95 7.01 -9.37
CA ASN A 113 -1.65 8.34 -8.80
C ASN A 113 -2.92 9.15 -8.51
N GLN A 114 -3.92 9.06 -9.39
CA GLN A 114 -5.19 9.76 -9.22
C GLN A 114 -5.95 9.30 -7.96
N ASN A 115 -5.97 8.01 -7.66
CA ASN A 115 -6.62 7.47 -6.47
C ASN A 115 -5.89 7.94 -5.20
N ILE A 116 -4.56 7.82 -5.18
CA ILE A 116 -3.73 8.28 -4.06
C ILE A 116 -3.99 9.77 -3.79
N THR A 117 -3.95 10.61 -4.82
CA THR A 117 -4.20 12.06 -4.72
C THR A 117 -5.58 12.34 -4.15
N ARG A 118 -6.62 11.65 -4.66
CA ARG A 118 -8.01 11.79 -4.18
C ARG A 118 -8.14 11.41 -2.70
N ASP A 119 -7.57 10.28 -2.32
CA ASP A 119 -7.71 9.73 -0.97
C ASP A 119 -6.97 10.59 0.07
N TYR A 120 -5.77 11.06 -0.28
CA TYR A 120 -5.02 12.00 0.57
C TYR A 120 -5.75 13.34 0.74
N GLU A 121 -6.36 13.87 -0.33
CA GLU A 121 -7.18 15.09 -0.24
C GLU A 121 -8.42 14.87 0.62
N ALA A 122 -9.15 13.77 0.37
CA ALA A 122 -10.41 13.48 1.07
C ALA A 122 -10.22 13.24 2.57
N HIS A 123 -9.15 12.52 2.95
CA HIS A 123 -8.94 12.13 4.35
C HIS A 123 -8.09 13.13 5.14
N PHE A 124 -7.10 13.72 4.49
CA PHE A 124 -6.08 14.50 5.20
C PHE A 124 -6.06 15.98 4.80
N GLY A 125 -6.58 16.34 3.62
CA GLY A 125 -6.43 17.70 3.05
C GLY A 125 -4.95 18.06 2.84
N ILE A 126 -4.08 17.05 2.66
CA ILE A 126 -2.64 17.17 2.49
C ILE A 126 -2.26 16.32 1.28
N GLN A 127 -1.45 16.88 0.37
CA GLN A 127 -0.92 16.11 -0.74
C GLN A 127 0.48 15.57 -0.40
N PRO A 128 0.83 14.34 -0.86
CA PRO A 128 2.20 13.87 -0.83
C PRO A 128 3.14 14.79 -1.62
N ASP A 129 4.40 14.85 -1.22
CA ASP A 129 5.43 15.62 -1.92
C ASP A 129 5.79 14.99 -3.27
N ASP A 130 5.71 13.64 -3.36
CA ASP A 130 5.82 12.87 -4.59
C ASP A 130 4.96 11.60 -4.54
N ILE A 131 4.53 11.15 -5.73
CA ILE A 131 3.75 9.91 -5.89
C ILE A 131 4.36 9.09 -7.03
N PHE A 132 4.74 7.85 -6.73
CA PHE A 132 5.19 6.84 -7.70
C PHE A 132 4.19 5.67 -7.67
N GLY A 133 3.15 5.78 -8.49
CA GLY A 133 2.06 4.81 -8.55
C GLY A 133 2.09 3.94 -9.80
N TRP A 134 0.95 3.30 -10.07
CA TRP A 134 0.76 2.40 -11.21
C TRP A 134 0.95 3.08 -12.58
N ASP A 135 0.83 4.40 -12.65
CA ASP A 135 0.98 5.18 -13.88
C ASP A 135 2.42 5.19 -14.42
N TYR A 136 3.40 4.83 -13.60
CA TYR A 136 4.79 4.67 -14.05
C TYR A 136 4.98 3.39 -14.86
N PRO A 137 5.96 3.35 -15.79
CA PRO A 137 6.33 2.11 -16.50
C PRO A 137 6.70 0.99 -15.52
N GLU A 138 6.38 -0.26 -15.87
CA GLU A 138 6.57 -1.44 -15.01
C GLU A 138 7.99 -1.52 -14.40
N HIS A 139 9.03 -1.24 -15.20
CA HIS A 139 10.43 -1.29 -14.75
C HIS A 139 10.81 -0.15 -13.76
N GLN A 140 9.92 0.81 -13.55
CA GLN A 140 10.07 1.93 -12.59
C GLN A 140 9.22 1.78 -11.34
N ARG A 141 8.35 0.75 -11.26
CA ARG A 141 7.50 0.48 -10.08
C ARG A 141 8.22 -0.45 -9.10
N LYS A 142 7.73 -0.54 -7.85
CA LYS A 142 8.17 -1.63 -6.93
C LYS A 142 8.08 -2.99 -7.67
N PRO A 143 9.08 -3.85 -7.57
CA PRO A 143 10.26 -3.81 -6.72
C PRO A 143 11.50 -3.13 -7.34
N SER A 144 11.36 -2.26 -8.35
CA SER A 144 12.47 -1.44 -8.87
C SER A 144 12.92 -0.42 -7.81
N PRO A 145 14.23 -0.15 -7.64
CA PRO A 145 14.72 0.89 -6.74
C PRO A 145 14.47 2.31 -7.25
N TYR A 146 14.04 2.46 -8.50
CA TYR A 146 13.85 3.73 -9.19
C TYR A 146 13.10 4.80 -8.37
N PRO A 147 11.94 4.51 -7.71
CA PRO A 147 11.25 5.52 -6.92
C PRO A 147 12.13 6.10 -5.79
N LEU A 148 12.83 5.24 -5.06
CA LEU A 148 13.70 5.68 -3.96
C LEU A 148 14.91 6.45 -4.46
N GLU A 149 15.51 6.05 -5.58
CA GLU A 149 16.60 6.76 -6.23
C GLU A 149 16.16 8.17 -6.64
N GLN A 150 14.95 8.31 -7.22
CA GLN A 150 14.41 9.62 -7.62
C GLN A 150 14.09 10.52 -6.42
N ILE A 151 13.55 9.96 -5.33
CA ILE A 151 13.30 10.71 -4.09
C ILE A 151 14.62 11.20 -3.49
N MET A 152 15.62 10.34 -3.38
CA MET A 152 16.93 10.70 -2.85
C MET A 152 17.62 11.79 -3.70
N GLU A 153 17.57 11.65 -5.02
CA GLU A 153 18.15 12.64 -5.94
C GLU A 153 17.44 14.00 -5.86
N LYS A 154 16.10 13.98 -5.90
CA LYS A 154 15.29 15.21 -5.93
C LYS A 154 15.42 16.04 -4.65
N TYR A 155 15.50 15.38 -3.50
CA TYR A 155 15.50 16.04 -2.19
C TYR A 155 16.87 16.07 -1.51
N ASP A 156 17.93 15.66 -2.22
CA ASP A 156 19.31 15.56 -1.70
C ASP A 156 19.40 14.78 -0.38
N LEU A 157 18.76 13.59 -0.37
CA LEU A 157 18.68 12.71 0.80
C LEU A 157 19.58 11.49 0.65
N LYS A 158 20.07 11.00 1.79
CA LYS A 158 20.78 9.73 1.89
C LYS A 158 19.82 8.60 2.27
N PRO A 159 20.18 7.32 2.02
CA PRO A 159 19.34 6.18 2.35
C PRO A 159 18.85 6.16 3.81
N ASP A 160 19.70 6.50 4.76
CA ASP A 160 19.41 6.52 6.20
C ASP A 160 18.49 7.68 6.65
N GLN A 161 18.15 8.59 5.74
CA GLN A 161 17.22 9.69 5.95
C GLN A 161 15.79 9.38 5.48
N LEU A 162 15.60 8.23 4.81
CA LEU A 162 14.29 7.72 4.41
C LEU A 162 13.87 6.56 5.31
N LEU A 163 12.56 6.41 5.53
CA LEU A 163 11.95 5.19 6.03
C LEU A 163 10.84 4.77 5.08
N VAL A 164 10.97 3.58 4.49
CA VAL A 164 9.86 2.95 3.77
C VAL A 164 8.92 2.31 4.78
N VAL A 165 7.61 2.50 4.62
CA VAL A 165 6.56 1.84 5.43
C VAL A 165 5.61 1.15 4.45
N ASP A 166 5.54 -0.18 4.50
CA ASP A 166 4.81 -0.97 3.51
C ASP A 166 4.40 -2.33 4.13
N ASP A 167 3.37 -2.96 3.60
CA ASP A 167 2.83 -4.22 4.09
C ASP A 167 3.23 -5.44 3.25
N MET A 168 3.98 -5.23 2.15
CA MET A 168 4.26 -6.26 1.15
C MET A 168 5.74 -6.37 0.75
N LYS A 169 6.15 -7.58 0.40
CA LYS A 169 7.52 -7.95 0.01
C LYS A 169 8.15 -7.13 -1.14
N PRO A 170 7.42 -6.71 -2.20
CA PRO A 170 8.01 -5.88 -3.25
C PRO A 170 8.66 -4.59 -2.76
N ALA A 171 8.16 -4.00 -1.66
CA ALA A 171 8.79 -2.83 -1.06
C ALA A 171 10.09 -3.16 -0.35
N TRP A 172 10.16 -4.30 0.35
CA TRP A 172 11.41 -4.79 0.91
C TRP A 172 12.47 -5.05 -0.18
N GLU A 173 12.07 -5.67 -1.29
CA GLU A 173 12.95 -5.89 -2.43
C GLU A 173 13.44 -4.58 -3.07
N MET A 174 12.59 -3.54 -3.09
CA MET A 174 12.94 -2.20 -3.55
C MET A 174 13.95 -1.54 -2.60
N ALA A 175 13.62 -1.47 -1.32
CA ALA A 175 14.40 -0.78 -0.28
C ALA A 175 15.78 -1.40 -0.09
N SER A 176 15.87 -2.73 -0.05
CA SER A 176 17.14 -3.46 0.13
C SER A 176 18.16 -3.23 -0.98
N LYS A 177 17.72 -2.95 -2.22
CA LYS A 177 18.63 -2.67 -3.35
C LYS A 177 19.41 -1.36 -3.20
N VAL A 178 18.88 -0.43 -2.41
CA VAL A 178 19.47 0.90 -2.18
C VAL A 178 19.78 1.19 -0.71
N ASN A 179 19.69 0.16 0.15
CA ASN A 179 19.96 0.22 1.59
C ASN A 179 19.12 1.27 2.34
N VAL A 180 17.88 1.47 1.93
CA VAL A 180 16.91 2.32 2.65
C VAL A 180 16.24 1.47 3.73
N PRO A 181 16.18 1.94 5.01
CA PRO A 181 15.44 1.27 6.06
C PRO A 181 13.97 1.05 5.71
N ILE A 182 13.43 -0.13 6.10
CA ILE A 182 12.04 -0.48 5.87
C ILE A 182 11.35 -0.96 7.14
N ALA A 183 10.14 -0.46 7.36
CA ALA A 183 9.22 -0.86 8.39
C ALA A 183 8.04 -1.63 7.80
N PHE A 184 7.76 -2.80 8.32
CA PHE A 184 6.58 -3.58 7.99
C PHE A 184 5.35 -3.00 8.71
N ALA A 185 4.34 -2.62 7.93
CA ALA A 185 3.02 -2.17 8.38
C ALA A 185 2.13 -3.38 8.69
N ALA A 186 2.40 -4.07 9.80
CA ALA A 186 1.71 -5.32 10.14
C ALA A 186 0.21 -5.13 10.41
N TRP A 187 -0.24 -3.91 10.76
CA TRP A 187 -1.65 -3.61 11.01
C TRP A 187 -2.57 -3.85 9.80
N GLY A 188 -2.03 -3.85 8.56
CA GLY A 188 -2.76 -4.23 7.36
C GLY A 188 -2.82 -5.75 7.12
N ARG A 189 -2.07 -6.55 7.88
CA ARG A 189 -1.86 -7.99 7.65
C ARG A 189 -1.95 -8.87 8.89
N GLU A 190 -2.46 -8.37 10.02
CA GLU A 190 -2.48 -9.12 11.31
C GLU A 190 -3.17 -10.50 11.21
N ASP A 191 -4.20 -10.62 10.39
CA ASP A 191 -4.93 -11.86 10.17
C ASP A 191 -4.18 -12.88 9.28
N TYR A 192 -2.99 -12.53 8.76
CA TYR A 192 -2.20 -13.34 7.81
C TYR A 192 -0.85 -13.78 8.41
N PRO A 193 -0.80 -14.73 9.34
CA PRO A 193 0.39 -15.03 10.14
C PRO A 193 1.62 -15.47 9.34
N LYS A 194 1.43 -16.01 8.13
CA LYS A 194 2.56 -16.36 7.25
C LYS A 194 3.20 -15.10 6.65
N ILE A 195 2.39 -14.11 6.25
CA ILE A 195 2.87 -12.83 5.72
C ILE A 195 3.55 -12.06 6.86
N VAL A 196 2.90 -12.00 8.03
CA VAL A 196 3.46 -11.34 9.22
C VAL A 196 4.82 -11.92 9.56
N LYS A 197 4.93 -13.26 9.60
CA LYS A 197 6.21 -13.91 9.90
C LYS A 197 7.27 -13.57 8.84
N GLU A 198 6.97 -13.74 7.55
CA GLU A 198 7.93 -13.48 6.47
C GLU A 198 8.41 -12.03 6.49
N MET A 199 7.49 -11.08 6.59
CA MET A 199 7.84 -9.66 6.55
C MET A 199 8.57 -9.19 7.81
N THR A 200 8.22 -9.75 8.99
CA THR A 200 8.95 -9.47 10.24
C THR A 200 10.40 -9.99 10.17
N ASP A 201 10.63 -11.13 9.53
CA ASP A 201 11.98 -11.70 9.35
C ASP A 201 12.82 -10.90 8.32
N LEU A 202 12.19 -10.14 7.41
CA LEU A 202 12.84 -9.41 6.33
C LEU A 202 13.09 -7.93 6.64
N CYS A 203 12.14 -7.25 7.29
CA CYS A 203 12.16 -5.80 7.50
C CYS A 203 13.00 -5.41 8.73
N ASP A 204 13.53 -4.17 8.73
CA ASP A 204 14.31 -3.63 9.86
C ASP A 204 13.45 -3.39 11.09
N TYR A 205 12.17 -3.04 10.87
CA TYR A 205 11.18 -2.75 11.91
C TYR A 205 9.86 -3.41 11.58
N THR A 206 9.07 -3.73 12.62
CA THR A 206 7.68 -4.22 12.50
C THR A 206 6.80 -3.45 13.46
N PHE A 207 5.69 -2.92 12.97
CA PHE A 207 4.70 -2.22 13.78
C PHE A 207 3.33 -2.83 13.61
N HIS A 208 2.70 -3.24 14.72
CA HIS A 208 1.38 -3.88 14.72
C HIS A 208 0.22 -2.87 14.72
N ASN A 209 0.52 -1.61 14.94
CA ASN A 209 -0.45 -0.51 14.84
C ASN A 209 0.26 0.82 14.58
N THR A 210 -0.49 1.79 14.11
CA THR A 210 0.02 3.14 13.78
C THR A 210 0.55 3.89 14.99
N ALA A 211 0.06 3.58 16.22
CA ALA A 211 0.56 4.23 17.44
C ALA A 211 1.99 3.81 17.79
N GLU A 212 2.37 2.56 17.51
CA GLU A 212 3.75 2.09 17.64
C GLU A 212 4.67 2.81 16.65
N LEU A 213 4.24 2.96 15.38
CA LEU A 213 4.98 3.73 14.38
C LEU A 213 5.11 5.20 14.79
N GLU A 214 4.01 5.84 15.25
CA GLU A 214 4.04 7.21 15.71
C GLU A 214 5.06 7.41 16.83
N LYS A 215 5.00 6.54 17.84
CA LYS A 215 5.94 6.55 18.96
C LYS A 215 7.39 6.42 18.49
N PHE A 216 7.66 5.48 17.61
CA PHE A 216 8.99 5.24 17.06
C PHE A 216 9.53 6.44 16.28
N LEU A 217 8.68 7.15 15.56
CA LEU A 217 9.08 8.28 14.71
C LEU A 217 9.35 9.56 15.52
N PHE A 218 8.57 9.80 16.56
CA PHE A 218 8.45 11.14 17.14
C PHE A 218 8.68 11.23 18.66
N GLU A 219 8.81 10.11 19.39
CA GLU A 219 9.20 10.15 20.79
C GLU A 219 10.72 9.97 20.92
N GLU A 220 11.36 10.83 21.70
CA GLU A 220 12.76 10.67 22.10
C GLU A 220 12.87 9.46 23.05
N GLU A 221 13.91 8.64 22.87
CA GLU A 221 14.24 7.55 23.80
C GLU A 221 14.71 8.10 25.17
#